data_0bc7059a425754a545980887ee908358
#
_entry.id   0bc7059a425754a545980887ee908358
#
_cell.length_a   1.000
_cell.length_b   1.000
_cell.length_c   1.000
_cell.angle_alpha   90.00
_cell.angle_beta   90.00
_cell.angle_gamma   90.00
#
_symmetry.space_group_name_H-M   'P 1'
#
loop_
_entity.id
_entity.type
_entity.pdbx_description
1 polymer ?
#
loop_
_entity_poly.entity_id
_entity_poly.type
_entity_poly.pdbx_seq_one_letter_code
_entity_poly.pdbx_strand_id
1 'polypeptide(L)'
;INIMRTIENIRRFRLSDTFIEPYKTAKVPWGPIGYITYKRTYSRRLSEFDPQATGTEEWHQTCRRVIEGMFNVQKQHVVMLGLCWNDQKAQTTAKDAYERLFNLKWTPPGRGLWMMGTKFVEEKTGAALFNCAFRSTKELATKGGYLFAWMMDALMVGIGVGFDTLGAGTLRIAEPTYTDDVHIIDDSREGWVRSVQVLLD
;
A
#
# COMPACT_ATOMS: atom_id res chain seq x y z
N ILE A 1 -1.80 17.69 -14.26
CA ILE A 1 -1.06 16.97 -15.34
C ILE A 1 0.46 17.00 -15.07
N ASN A 2 1.00 17.95 -14.35
CA ASN A 2 2.46 18.05 -14.12
C ASN A 2 2.99 17.23 -12.95
N ILE A 3 2.17 16.85 -11.99
CA ILE A 3 2.61 16.18 -10.74
C ILE A 3 3.15 14.78 -11.00
N MET A 4 2.49 13.97 -11.81
CA MET A 4 2.97 12.61 -12.12
C MET A 4 4.32 12.61 -12.84
N ARG A 5 4.52 13.49 -13.85
CA ARG A 5 5.81 13.62 -14.54
C ARG A 5 6.95 14.09 -13.63
N THR A 6 6.63 14.86 -12.59
CA THR A 6 7.63 15.32 -11.60
C THR A 6 8.09 14.16 -10.71
N ILE A 7 7.19 13.25 -10.32
CA ILE A 7 7.51 12.10 -9.49
C ILE A 7 8.42 11.10 -10.23
N GLU A 8 8.16 10.84 -11.50
CA GLU A 8 8.96 9.92 -12.33
C GLU A 8 10.43 10.35 -12.47
N ASN A 9 10.71 11.65 -12.37
CA ASN A 9 12.08 12.19 -12.48
C ASN A 9 12.83 12.26 -11.14
N ILE A 10 12.20 11.92 -10.00
CA ILE A 10 12.88 11.94 -8.71
C ILE A 10 13.75 10.69 -8.58
N ARG A 11 15.09 10.89 -8.52
CA ARG A 11 16.01 9.78 -8.26
C ARG A 11 15.63 9.07 -6.96
N ARG A 12 15.34 7.78 -7.05
CA ARG A 12 14.96 6.96 -5.90
C ARG A 12 16.05 6.93 -4.84
N PHE A 13 15.62 6.94 -3.57
CA PHE A 13 16.49 6.67 -2.44
C PHE A 13 16.86 5.18 -2.44
N ARG A 14 18.13 4.88 -2.22
CA ARG A 14 18.63 3.52 -2.09
C ARG A 14 19.70 3.43 -1.01
N LEU A 15 19.66 2.36 -0.23
CA LEU A 15 20.78 1.96 0.62
C LEU A 15 21.91 1.38 -0.22
N SER A 16 23.16 1.66 0.14
CA SER A 16 24.31 1.13 -0.59
C SER A 16 24.39 -0.40 -0.47
N ASP A 17 24.82 -1.05 -1.55
CA ASP A 17 25.01 -2.51 -1.56
C ASP A 17 26.08 -2.93 -0.55
N THR A 18 27.15 -2.14 -0.39
CA THR A 18 28.18 -2.35 0.63
C THR A 18 27.63 -2.40 2.05
N PHE A 19 26.62 -1.57 2.35
CA PHE A 19 25.93 -1.62 3.66
C PHE A 19 25.10 -2.90 3.82
N ILE A 20 24.44 -3.37 2.77
CA ILE A 20 23.59 -4.55 2.81
C ILE A 20 24.36 -5.87 2.84
N GLU A 21 25.57 -5.89 2.26
CA GLU A 21 26.36 -7.12 2.07
C GLU A 21 26.51 -8.00 3.33
N PRO A 22 26.87 -7.46 4.51
CA PRO A 22 27.00 -8.27 5.73
C PRO A 22 25.70 -8.95 6.16
N TYR A 23 24.55 -8.36 5.84
CA TYR A 23 23.23 -8.91 6.24
C TYR A 23 22.77 -10.09 5.41
N LYS A 24 23.39 -10.36 4.25
CA LYS A 24 23.05 -11.51 3.41
C LYS A 24 23.33 -12.83 4.12
N THR A 25 24.35 -12.85 4.97
CA THR A 25 24.77 -14.05 5.72
C THR A 25 24.51 -13.95 7.22
N ALA A 26 24.07 -12.79 7.69
CA ALA A 26 23.80 -12.56 9.10
C ALA A 26 22.62 -13.38 9.60
N LYS A 27 22.76 -13.95 10.80
CA LYS A 27 21.68 -14.72 11.44
C LYS A 27 20.57 -13.77 11.92
N VAL A 28 19.35 -14.04 11.49
CA VAL A 28 18.16 -13.32 11.98
C VAL A 28 17.75 -13.88 13.34
N PRO A 29 17.41 -13.06 14.33
CA PRO A 29 17.12 -13.51 15.70
C PRO A 29 15.68 -14.04 15.84
N TRP A 30 15.27 -14.95 14.98
CA TRP A 30 14.00 -15.67 15.08
C TRP A 30 14.20 -17.18 15.13
N GLY A 31 13.18 -17.89 15.65
CA GLY A 31 13.12 -19.34 15.59
C GLY A 31 12.46 -19.85 14.30
N PRO A 32 12.31 -21.18 14.18
CA PRO A 32 11.73 -21.83 12.99
C PRO A 32 10.33 -21.31 12.64
N ILE A 33 9.48 -21.09 13.63
CA ILE A 33 8.11 -20.59 13.45
C ILE A 33 8.14 -19.18 12.85
N GLY A 34 9.03 -18.31 13.34
CA GLY A 34 9.20 -16.95 12.81
C GLY A 34 9.61 -16.97 11.34
N TYR A 35 10.57 -17.83 10.97
CA TYR A 35 11.01 -18.00 9.60
C TYR A 35 9.89 -18.49 8.68
N ILE A 36 9.14 -19.53 9.08
CA ILE A 36 8.02 -20.08 8.30
C ILE A 36 6.93 -19.01 8.12
N THR A 37 6.58 -18.29 9.18
CA THR A 37 5.59 -17.22 9.13
C THR A 37 6.01 -16.11 8.18
N TYR A 38 7.28 -15.70 8.25
CA TYR A 38 7.84 -14.69 7.35
C TYR A 38 7.76 -15.17 5.89
N LYS A 39 8.29 -16.34 5.57
CA LYS A 39 8.33 -16.88 4.20
C LYS A 39 6.93 -17.04 3.61
N ARG A 40 5.98 -17.51 4.38
CA ARG A 40 4.60 -17.73 3.92
C ARG A 40 3.82 -16.44 3.71
N THR A 41 4.04 -15.42 4.54
CA THR A 41 3.13 -14.28 4.62
C THR A 41 3.74 -12.99 4.07
N TYR A 42 5.02 -12.72 4.31
CA TYR A 42 5.62 -11.40 4.08
C TYR A 42 6.68 -11.37 2.99
N SER A 43 7.31 -12.51 2.71
CA SER A 43 8.31 -12.65 1.64
C SER A 43 7.65 -12.52 0.27
N ARG A 44 8.03 -11.51 -0.51
CA ARG A 44 7.48 -11.25 -1.85
C ARG A 44 8.24 -12.05 -2.91
N ARG A 45 7.57 -12.32 -4.04
CA ARG A 45 8.25 -12.95 -5.19
C ARG A 45 9.23 -11.96 -5.78
N LEU A 46 10.45 -12.41 -6.04
CA LEU A 46 11.48 -11.57 -6.65
C LEU A 46 11.11 -11.11 -8.06
N SER A 47 10.34 -11.92 -8.79
CA SER A 47 9.82 -11.57 -10.11
C SER A 47 8.91 -10.31 -10.14
N GLU A 48 8.41 -9.86 -8.99
CA GLU A 48 7.66 -8.60 -8.89
C GLU A 48 8.57 -7.36 -9.07
N PHE A 49 9.86 -7.52 -8.81
CA PHE A 49 10.86 -6.44 -8.86
C PHE A 49 11.81 -6.60 -10.05
N ASP A 50 12.13 -7.83 -10.39
CA ASP A 50 12.94 -8.20 -11.55
C ASP A 50 12.30 -9.42 -12.25
N PRO A 51 11.74 -9.26 -13.46
CA PRO A 51 11.07 -10.36 -14.18
C PRO A 51 11.94 -11.59 -14.43
N GLN A 52 13.27 -11.45 -14.41
CA GLN A 52 14.21 -12.55 -14.60
C GLN A 52 14.54 -13.29 -13.28
N ALA A 53 14.22 -12.68 -12.14
CA ALA A 53 14.51 -13.28 -10.83
C ALA A 53 13.49 -14.36 -10.48
N THR A 54 13.97 -15.43 -9.86
CA THR A 54 13.17 -16.56 -9.37
C THR A 54 13.18 -16.63 -7.84
N GLY A 55 12.16 -17.25 -7.27
CA GLY A 55 12.04 -17.42 -5.82
C GLY A 55 11.39 -16.22 -5.12
N THR A 56 11.63 -16.13 -3.82
CA THR A 56 11.05 -15.12 -2.94
C THR A 56 12.14 -14.40 -2.14
N GLU A 57 11.81 -13.22 -1.63
CA GLU A 57 12.74 -12.42 -0.82
C GLU A 57 13.31 -13.19 0.37
N GLU A 58 14.57 -12.95 0.67
CA GLU A 58 15.17 -13.22 1.98
C GLU A 58 14.96 -12.01 2.91
N TRP A 59 15.13 -12.20 4.22
CA TRP A 59 14.81 -11.17 5.21
C TRP A 59 15.56 -9.85 4.97
N HIS A 60 16.83 -9.91 4.61
CA HIS A 60 17.61 -8.71 4.28
C HIS A 60 17.05 -7.93 3.08
N GLN A 61 16.45 -8.63 2.11
CA GLN A 61 15.81 -8.02 0.94
C GLN A 61 14.49 -7.36 1.32
N THR A 62 13.67 -8.01 2.14
CA THR A 62 12.43 -7.43 2.66
C THR A 62 12.73 -6.18 3.49
N CYS A 63 13.71 -6.23 4.41
CA CYS A 63 14.14 -5.07 5.18
C CYS A 63 14.55 -3.92 4.25
N ARG A 64 15.35 -4.22 3.22
CA ARG A 64 15.78 -3.21 2.23
C ARG A 64 14.59 -2.58 1.51
N ARG A 65 13.70 -3.40 0.98
CA ARG A 65 12.50 -2.93 0.27
C ARG A 65 11.63 -2.03 1.15
N VAL A 66 11.38 -2.44 2.38
CA VAL A 66 10.53 -1.69 3.32
C VAL A 66 11.17 -0.34 3.65
N ILE A 67 12.44 -0.32 4.02
CA ILE A 67 13.13 0.92 4.39
C ILE A 67 13.28 1.85 3.16
N GLU A 68 13.74 1.34 2.03
CA GLU A 68 13.84 2.14 0.81
C GLU A 68 12.47 2.68 0.37
N GLY A 69 11.39 1.89 0.50
CA GLY A 69 10.03 2.32 0.22
C GLY A 69 9.58 3.48 1.09
N MET A 70 9.80 3.39 2.42
CA MET A 70 9.48 4.47 3.37
C MET A 70 10.21 5.76 3.02
N PHE A 71 11.51 5.68 2.76
CA PHE A 71 12.32 6.86 2.44
C PHE A 71 12.02 7.42 1.03
N ASN A 72 11.58 6.58 0.09
CA ASN A 72 11.11 7.06 -1.21
C ASN A 72 9.83 7.87 -1.09
N VAL A 73 8.86 7.44 -0.31
CA VAL A 73 7.63 8.20 -0.04
C VAL A 73 7.97 9.55 0.60
N GLN A 74 8.86 9.58 1.61
CA GLN A 74 9.29 10.81 2.25
C GLN A 74 10.02 11.74 1.26
N LYS A 75 10.94 11.20 0.47
CA LYS A 75 11.71 11.98 -0.52
C LYS A 75 10.79 12.60 -1.57
N GLN A 76 9.87 11.83 -2.11
CA GLN A 76 8.88 12.33 -3.06
C GLN A 76 8.07 13.48 -2.46
N HIS A 77 7.57 13.33 -1.25
CA HIS A 77 6.80 14.37 -0.56
C HIS A 77 7.61 15.65 -0.34
N VAL A 78 8.83 15.54 0.17
CA VAL A 78 9.73 16.68 0.41
C VAL A 78 10.01 17.45 -0.89
N VAL A 79 10.34 16.71 -1.97
CA VAL A 79 10.65 17.31 -3.28
C VAL A 79 9.39 17.95 -3.90
N MET A 80 8.22 17.33 -3.77
CA MET A 80 6.94 17.88 -4.25
C MET A 80 6.57 19.20 -3.55
N LEU A 81 6.96 19.36 -2.29
CA LEU A 81 6.80 20.61 -1.55
C LEU A 81 7.85 21.67 -1.90
N GLY A 82 8.76 21.41 -2.84
CA GLY A 82 9.85 22.30 -3.19
C GLY A 82 10.95 22.41 -2.12
N LEU A 83 10.99 21.47 -1.16
CA LEU A 83 11.97 21.44 -0.09
C LEU A 83 13.20 20.63 -0.48
N CYS A 84 14.35 20.97 0.15
CA CYS A 84 15.61 20.26 -0.09
C CYS A 84 15.64 18.92 0.64
N TRP A 85 15.89 17.84 -0.11
CA TRP A 85 16.16 16.54 0.46
C TRP A 85 17.61 16.42 0.94
N ASN A 86 17.82 16.06 2.20
CA ASN A 86 19.16 15.82 2.76
C ASN A 86 19.47 14.32 2.67
N ASP A 87 20.20 13.93 1.63
CA ASP A 87 20.51 12.51 1.37
C ASP A 87 21.41 11.90 2.45
N GLN A 88 22.38 12.65 2.97
CA GLN A 88 23.28 12.16 4.02
C GLN A 88 22.53 11.84 5.32
N LYS A 89 21.65 12.75 5.77
CA LYS A 89 20.79 12.52 6.94
C LYS A 89 19.89 11.32 6.70
N ALA A 90 19.29 11.23 5.52
CA ALA A 90 18.42 10.11 5.14
C ALA A 90 19.16 8.78 5.17
N GLN A 91 20.38 8.70 4.62
CA GLN A 91 21.22 7.50 4.66
C GLN A 91 21.52 7.05 6.09
N THR A 92 21.90 7.99 6.97
CA THR A 92 22.20 7.67 8.38
C THR A 92 20.96 7.10 9.09
N THR A 93 19.82 7.78 8.96
CA THR A 93 18.57 7.36 9.59
C THR A 93 18.05 6.04 9.01
N ALA A 94 18.16 5.85 7.69
CA ALA A 94 17.73 4.62 7.04
C ALA A 94 18.57 3.41 7.44
N LYS A 95 19.88 3.58 7.63
CA LYS A 95 20.76 2.51 8.12
C LYS A 95 20.40 2.09 9.54
N ASP A 96 20.22 3.03 10.46
CA ASP A 96 19.77 2.72 11.82
C ASP A 96 18.41 2.01 11.83
N ALA A 97 17.46 2.51 11.06
CA ALA A 97 16.14 1.89 10.92
C ALA A 97 16.22 0.46 10.34
N TYR A 98 17.08 0.24 9.35
CA TYR A 98 17.32 -1.07 8.76
C TYR A 98 17.90 -2.05 9.77
N GLU A 99 18.95 -1.66 10.50
CA GLU A 99 19.60 -2.49 11.53
C GLU A 99 18.62 -2.92 12.62
N ARG A 100 17.81 -1.98 13.08
CA ARG A 100 16.76 -2.27 14.07
C ARG A 100 15.68 -3.19 13.54
N LEU A 101 15.23 -2.99 12.30
CA LEU A 101 14.25 -3.86 11.64
C LEU A 101 14.84 -5.27 11.44
N PHE A 102 16.06 -5.37 10.91
CA PHE A 102 16.73 -6.66 10.69
C PHE A 102 16.86 -7.46 11.98
N ASN A 103 17.22 -6.80 13.08
CA ASN A 103 17.39 -7.39 14.41
C ASN A 103 16.07 -7.51 15.21
N LEU A 104 14.91 -7.30 14.57
CA LEU A 104 13.57 -7.39 15.19
C LEU A 104 13.39 -6.49 16.42
N LYS A 105 14.10 -5.35 16.48
CA LYS A 105 13.92 -4.35 17.54
C LYS A 105 12.66 -3.52 17.36
N TRP A 106 12.19 -3.42 16.14
CA TRP A 106 10.87 -2.93 15.76
C TRP A 106 10.42 -3.61 14.46
N THR A 107 9.13 -3.61 14.19
CA THR A 107 8.56 -3.99 12.91
C THR A 107 7.46 -3.01 12.53
N PRO A 108 7.28 -2.70 11.25
CA PRO A 108 6.06 -2.02 10.83
C PRO A 108 4.86 -2.98 11.02
N PRO A 109 3.62 -2.49 10.96
CA PRO A 109 2.44 -3.36 10.85
C PRO A 109 2.61 -4.38 9.73
N GLY A 110 1.96 -5.54 9.83
CA GLY A 110 2.10 -6.62 8.85
C GLY A 110 1.93 -6.16 7.40
N ARG A 111 1.01 -5.23 7.14
CA ARG A 111 0.86 -4.62 5.82
C ARG A 111 2.06 -3.79 5.38
N GLY A 112 2.71 -3.11 6.30
CA GLY A 112 3.95 -2.40 6.02
C GLY A 112 5.06 -3.36 5.57
N LEU A 113 5.23 -4.50 6.26
CA LEU A 113 6.19 -5.53 5.82
C LEU A 113 5.83 -6.10 4.45
N TRP A 114 4.55 -6.33 4.19
CA TRP A 114 4.10 -6.98 2.97
C TRP A 114 4.08 -6.03 1.77
N MET A 115 3.57 -4.81 1.93
CA MET A 115 3.20 -3.93 0.82
C MET A 115 4.15 -2.74 0.61
N MET A 116 4.88 -2.28 1.66
CA MET A 116 5.77 -1.11 1.52
C MET A 116 6.87 -1.38 0.49
N GLY A 117 7.10 -0.41 -0.40
CA GLY A 117 8.10 -0.48 -1.46
C GLY A 117 7.70 -1.36 -2.66
N THR A 118 6.44 -1.78 -2.76
CA THR A 118 5.90 -2.46 -3.94
C THR A 118 5.36 -1.46 -4.97
N LYS A 119 5.37 -1.83 -6.24
CA LYS A 119 4.76 -1.04 -7.32
C LYS A 119 3.29 -0.76 -7.05
N PHE A 120 2.56 -1.70 -6.46
CA PHE A 120 1.15 -1.51 -6.13
C PHE A 120 0.92 -0.29 -5.22
N VAL A 121 1.72 -0.14 -4.16
CA VAL A 121 1.64 1.01 -3.25
C VAL A 121 2.06 2.30 -3.95
N GLU A 122 3.10 2.26 -4.75
CA GLU A 122 3.67 3.45 -5.40
C GLU A 122 2.83 3.93 -6.59
N GLU A 123 2.27 3.02 -7.39
CA GLU A 123 1.59 3.34 -8.66
C GLU A 123 0.06 3.33 -8.54
N LYS A 124 -0.49 2.55 -7.61
CA LYS A 124 -1.94 2.38 -7.49
C LYS A 124 -2.52 3.11 -6.28
N THR A 125 -2.17 2.67 -5.09
CA THR A 125 -2.73 3.29 -3.88
C THR A 125 -1.93 2.99 -2.62
N GLY A 126 -1.59 4.05 -1.87
CA GLY A 126 -1.06 3.96 -0.51
C GLY A 126 -2.08 3.44 0.50
N ALA A 127 -3.36 3.39 0.15
CA ALA A 127 -4.43 2.86 0.99
C ALA A 127 -4.17 1.40 1.40
N ALA A 128 -3.49 0.62 0.55
CA ALA A 128 -3.11 -0.76 0.87
C ALA A 128 -2.20 -0.91 2.11
N LEU A 129 -1.63 0.17 2.63
CA LEU A 129 -0.86 0.18 3.87
C LEU A 129 -1.71 0.28 5.13
N PHE A 130 -2.99 0.64 5.01
CA PHE A 130 -3.91 0.75 6.14
C PHE A 130 -4.56 -0.60 6.44
N ASN A 131 -4.66 -0.95 7.73
CA ASN A 131 -5.38 -2.14 8.17
C ASN A 131 -6.88 -1.90 8.31
N CYS A 132 -7.25 -0.71 8.78
CA CYS A 132 -8.62 -0.35 9.11
C CYS A 132 -8.95 1.05 8.61
N ALA A 133 -10.21 1.24 8.25
CA ALA A 133 -10.76 2.54 7.92
C ALA A 133 -12.18 2.66 8.48
N PHE A 134 -12.66 3.88 8.56
CA PHE A 134 -14.02 4.18 9.00
C PHE A 134 -14.66 5.16 8.02
N ARG A 135 -15.92 4.93 7.70
CA ARG A 135 -16.71 5.84 6.88
C ARG A 135 -18.06 6.10 7.52
N SER A 136 -18.36 7.38 7.82
CA SER A 136 -19.67 7.75 8.31
C SER A 136 -20.72 7.71 7.20
N THR A 137 -21.89 7.18 7.52
CA THR A 137 -23.06 7.17 6.63
C THR A 137 -23.86 8.47 6.68
N LYS A 138 -23.47 9.45 7.50
CA LYS A 138 -24.16 10.73 7.65
C LYS A 138 -24.44 11.45 6.32
N GLU A 139 -23.54 11.28 5.34
CA GLU A 139 -23.66 11.90 4.01
C GLU A 139 -24.38 10.99 2.98
N LEU A 140 -25.07 9.93 3.43
CA LEU A 140 -25.72 8.97 2.52
C LEU A 140 -26.72 9.64 1.58
N ALA A 141 -27.54 10.56 2.09
CA ALA A 141 -28.54 11.28 1.28
C ALA A 141 -27.92 12.17 0.17
N THR A 142 -26.66 12.60 0.34
CA THR A 142 -25.99 13.49 -0.63
C THR A 142 -24.98 12.81 -1.51
N LYS A 143 -24.44 11.67 -1.07
CA LYS A 143 -23.39 10.92 -1.78
C LYS A 143 -23.84 9.60 -2.37
N GLY A 144 -25.06 9.14 -2.03
CA GLY A 144 -25.66 7.95 -2.62
C GLY A 144 -24.74 6.73 -2.67
N GLY A 145 -24.67 6.10 -3.82
CA GLY A 145 -23.86 4.91 -4.11
C GLY A 145 -22.36 5.08 -3.89
N TYR A 146 -21.85 6.31 -3.94
CA TYR A 146 -20.43 6.57 -3.73
C TYR A 146 -19.89 6.04 -2.39
N LEU A 147 -20.68 6.09 -1.30
CA LEU A 147 -20.22 5.59 0.00
C LEU A 147 -19.98 4.08 -0.02
N PHE A 148 -20.84 3.34 -0.71
CA PHE A 148 -20.71 1.89 -0.88
C PHE A 148 -19.57 1.53 -1.84
N ALA A 149 -19.43 2.28 -2.92
CA ALA A 149 -18.32 2.14 -3.86
C ALA A 149 -16.97 2.37 -3.15
N TRP A 150 -16.85 3.40 -2.33
CA TRP A 150 -15.68 3.65 -1.51
C TRP A 150 -15.39 2.49 -0.54
N MET A 151 -16.43 1.96 0.11
CA MET A 151 -16.29 0.81 1.01
C MET A 151 -15.76 -0.42 0.25
N MET A 152 -16.35 -0.72 -0.92
CA MET A 152 -15.88 -1.82 -1.76
C MET A 152 -14.43 -1.62 -2.19
N ASP A 153 -14.05 -0.42 -2.62
CA ASP A 153 -12.68 -0.09 -3.00
C ASP A 153 -11.68 -0.36 -1.87
N ALA A 154 -12.01 0.08 -0.66
CA ALA A 154 -11.19 -0.17 0.53
C ALA A 154 -11.09 -1.66 0.86
N LEU A 155 -12.21 -2.40 0.84
CA LEU A 155 -12.25 -3.84 1.09
C LEU A 155 -11.43 -4.62 0.05
N MET A 156 -11.46 -4.24 -1.21
CA MET A 156 -10.71 -4.91 -2.28
C MET A 156 -9.18 -4.78 -2.13
N VAL A 157 -8.70 -3.75 -1.47
CA VAL A 157 -7.28 -3.66 -1.08
C VAL A 157 -7.01 -4.24 0.32
N GLY A 158 -8.03 -4.87 0.92
CA GLY A 158 -7.96 -5.63 2.17
C GLY A 158 -8.04 -4.78 3.44
N ILE A 159 -8.55 -3.56 3.37
CA ILE A 159 -8.81 -2.71 4.54
C ILE A 159 -10.09 -3.19 5.21
N GLY A 160 -10.08 -3.42 6.53
CA GLY A 160 -11.31 -3.62 7.31
C GLY A 160 -12.06 -2.30 7.45
N VAL A 161 -13.30 -2.23 6.99
CA VAL A 161 -14.09 -0.99 7.01
C VAL A 161 -15.18 -1.06 8.07
N GLY A 162 -15.14 -0.13 9.02
CA GLY A 162 -16.25 0.16 9.92
C GLY A 162 -17.13 1.30 9.39
N PHE A 163 -18.39 1.30 9.79
CA PHE A 163 -19.34 2.37 9.46
C PHE A 163 -20.35 2.56 10.62
N ASP A 164 -20.95 3.74 10.65
CA ASP A 164 -22.07 4.04 11.56
C ASP A 164 -23.42 3.89 10.84
N THR A 165 -24.48 4.11 11.59
CA THR A 165 -25.87 4.09 11.07
C THR A 165 -26.53 5.47 11.08
N LEU A 166 -25.73 6.55 11.11
CA LEU A 166 -26.26 7.93 11.18
C LEU A 166 -27.05 8.33 9.92
N GLY A 167 -26.79 7.66 8.79
CA GLY A 167 -27.54 7.83 7.54
C GLY A 167 -28.83 7.02 7.47
N ALA A 168 -29.15 6.18 8.46
CA ALA A 168 -30.37 5.39 8.44
C ALA A 168 -31.60 6.30 8.39
N GLY A 169 -32.53 6.00 7.47
CA GLY A 169 -33.75 6.80 7.27
C GLY A 169 -33.56 8.12 6.52
N THR A 170 -32.35 8.49 6.14
CA THR A 170 -32.10 9.72 5.35
C THR A 170 -32.24 9.51 3.84
N LEU A 171 -32.28 8.26 3.39
CA LEU A 171 -32.45 7.89 2.00
C LEU A 171 -33.71 7.01 1.85
N ARG A 172 -34.49 7.29 0.83
CA ARG A 172 -35.61 6.43 0.42
C ARG A 172 -35.12 5.52 -0.73
N ILE A 173 -35.14 4.22 -0.50
CA ILE A 173 -34.84 3.24 -1.55
C ILE A 173 -36.12 3.09 -2.39
N ALA A 174 -36.01 3.37 -3.68
CA ALA A 174 -37.09 3.14 -4.63
C ALA A 174 -36.99 1.73 -5.19
N GLU A 175 -38.13 1.24 -5.74
CA GLU A 175 -38.14 0.01 -6.51
C GLU A 175 -37.33 0.23 -7.81
N PRO A 176 -36.42 -0.71 -8.19
CA PRO A 176 -35.66 -0.58 -9.42
C PRO A 176 -36.56 -0.48 -10.65
N THR A 177 -36.29 0.48 -11.51
CA THR A 177 -36.91 0.58 -12.82
C THR A 177 -36.08 -0.15 -13.85
N TYR A 178 -36.73 -1.00 -14.65
CA TYR A 178 -36.07 -1.66 -15.79
C TYR A 178 -35.70 -0.61 -16.84
N THR A 179 -34.46 -0.59 -17.26
CA THR A 179 -33.97 0.15 -18.42
C THR A 179 -33.31 -0.81 -19.40
N ASP A 180 -33.22 -0.45 -20.66
CA ASP A 180 -32.47 -1.21 -21.67
C ASP A 180 -30.96 -0.88 -21.63
N ASP A 181 -30.55 -0.06 -20.68
CA ASP A 181 -29.16 0.33 -20.50
C ASP A 181 -28.32 -0.85 -19.97
N VAL A 182 -27.23 -1.14 -20.66
CA VAL A 182 -26.28 -2.20 -20.29
C VAL A 182 -24.99 -1.56 -19.79
N HIS A 183 -24.69 -1.78 -18.53
CA HIS A 183 -23.39 -1.41 -17.98
C HIS A 183 -22.39 -2.56 -18.13
N ILE A 184 -21.37 -2.36 -18.97
CA ILE A 184 -20.26 -3.33 -19.13
C ILE A 184 -19.22 -3.05 -18.06
N ILE A 185 -18.97 -4.06 -17.22
CA ILE A 185 -17.98 -3.97 -16.14
C ILE A 185 -16.60 -4.27 -16.72
N ASP A 186 -15.67 -3.33 -16.58
CA ASP A 186 -14.26 -3.58 -16.91
C ASP A 186 -13.68 -4.63 -15.96
N ASP A 187 -12.84 -5.54 -16.49
CA ASP A 187 -12.15 -6.54 -15.68
C ASP A 187 -10.98 -5.90 -14.91
N SER A 188 -11.31 -5.00 -14.00
CA SER A 188 -10.41 -4.26 -13.14
C SER A 188 -11.06 -3.98 -11.80
N ARG A 189 -10.25 -3.75 -10.77
CA ARG A 189 -10.74 -3.33 -9.45
C ARG A 189 -11.63 -2.09 -9.55
N GLU A 190 -11.18 -1.11 -10.30
CA GLU A 190 -11.86 0.16 -10.50
C GLU A 190 -13.20 -0.03 -11.24
N GLY A 191 -13.25 -0.95 -12.22
CA GLY A 191 -14.48 -1.31 -12.95
C GLY A 191 -15.54 -1.91 -12.03
N TRP A 192 -15.14 -2.83 -11.17
CA TRP A 192 -16.04 -3.43 -10.18
C TRP A 192 -16.55 -2.42 -9.15
N VAL A 193 -15.68 -1.52 -8.66
CA VAL A 193 -16.07 -0.43 -7.74
C VAL A 193 -17.08 0.50 -8.41
N ARG A 194 -16.85 0.87 -9.67
CA ARG A 194 -17.75 1.72 -10.44
C ARG A 194 -19.11 1.03 -10.66
N SER A 195 -19.14 -0.28 -10.90
CA SER A 195 -20.41 -1.00 -11.12
C SER A 195 -21.32 -0.92 -9.89
N VAL A 196 -20.77 -1.00 -8.68
CA VAL A 196 -21.54 -0.82 -7.44
C VAL A 196 -22.12 0.59 -7.34
N GLN A 197 -21.35 1.60 -7.72
CA GLN A 197 -21.85 2.97 -7.73
C GLN A 197 -23.00 3.14 -8.73
N VAL A 198 -22.80 2.68 -9.96
CA VAL A 198 -23.83 2.77 -11.02
C VAL A 198 -25.11 2.01 -10.65
N LEU A 199 -24.99 0.88 -9.94
CA LEU A 199 -26.13 0.10 -9.48
C LEU A 199 -26.96 0.83 -8.40
N LEU A 200 -26.31 1.67 -7.59
CA LEU A 200 -26.93 2.28 -6.42
C LEU A 200 -27.34 3.76 -6.63
N ASP A 201 -26.88 4.41 -7.68
CA ASP A 201 -27.23 5.81 -8.07
C ASP A 201 -28.45 5.81 -8.99
#